data_35cbf2c399e1d927ea5b46ba173f5216
#
_entry.id   35cbf2c399e1d927ea5b46ba173f5216
#
_cell.length_a   1.000
_cell.length_b   1.000
_cell.length_c   1.000
_cell.angle_alpha   90.00
_cell.angle_beta   90.00
_cell.angle_gamma   90.00
#
_symmetry.space_group_name_H-M   'P 1'
#
loop_
_entity.id
_entity.type
_entity.pdbx_description
1 polymer ?
#
loop_
_entity_poly.entity_id
_entity_poly.type
_entity_poly.pdbx_seq_one_letter_code
_entity_poly.pdbx_strand_id
1 'polypeptide(L)'
;MATVIVSRLLNHCEVLGPGVRAVIWVQGCPLRCRGCIAPETLSFEGGSGRTVAELADWLCSLGEAEGVTFSGGEPFAQAEALALLLDEVRAVRPDFTAMSYSGFTLAVLKRGTPAQRALLSRLDLLVDGPYQIGRHGDLRWRGSSNQRLIALTERYRDVLSRPDVGQGMEFTLGTDDTLSWAGVPSVPGFREQVTAELADRGYGLRVETENT
;
A
#
# COMPACT_ATOMS: atom_id res chain seq x y z
N MET A 1 -20.17 -0.66 -13.43
CA MET A 1 -19.08 0.26 -13.08
C MET A 1 -17.95 -0.55 -12.49
N ALA A 2 -16.69 -0.23 -12.78
CA ALA A 2 -15.54 -0.92 -12.16
C ALA A 2 -15.47 -0.57 -10.67
N THR A 3 -15.17 -1.56 -9.84
CA THR A 3 -15.16 -1.46 -8.37
C THR A 3 -13.85 -2.00 -7.83
N VAL A 4 -13.30 -1.33 -6.83
CA VAL A 4 -12.15 -1.79 -6.03
C VAL A 4 -12.68 -2.26 -4.67
N ILE A 5 -12.28 -3.43 -4.24
CA ILE A 5 -12.54 -3.88 -2.87
C ILE A 5 -11.42 -3.32 -1.98
N VAL A 6 -11.80 -2.38 -1.14
CA VAL A 6 -10.89 -1.60 -0.29
C VAL A 6 -10.95 -2.13 1.14
N SER A 7 -9.81 -2.35 1.74
CA SER A 7 -9.68 -2.65 3.17
C SER A 7 -9.60 -1.37 4.00
N ARG A 8 -8.80 -0.40 3.55
CA ARG A 8 -8.60 0.88 4.25
C ARG A 8 -8.17 1.98 3.29
N LEU A 9 -8.55 3.21 3.60
CA LEU A 9 -8.08 4.43 2.96
C LEU A 9 -7.31 5.30 3.96
N LEU A 10 -6.32 6.04 3.48
CA LEU A 10 -5.60 7.05 4.27
C LEU A 10 -5.35 8.27 3.38
N ASN A 11 -5.75 9.45 3.89
CA ASN A 11 -5.68 10.69 3.11
C ASN A 11 -4.25 11.25 3.00
N HIS A 12 -3.42 11.01 4.03
CA HIS A 12 -2.09 11.59 4.16
C HIS A 12 -1.11 10.57 4.72
N CYS A 13 0.00 10.35 4.04
CA CYS A 13 1.08 9.45 4.44
C CYS A 13 2.39 9.90 3.81
N GLU A 14 3.47 10.01 4.60
CA GLU A 14 4.80 10.37 4.13
C GLU A 14 5.79 9.19 4.16
N VAL A 15 5.38 8.05 4.76
CA VAL A 15 6.27 6.89 5.00
C VAL A 15 6.05 5.72 4.04
N LEU A 16 5.08 5.80 3.11
CA LEU A 16 4.78 4.75 2.12
C LEU A 16 4.97 5.22 0.68
N GLY A 17 6.03 5.98 0.43
CA GLY A 17 6.39 6.47 -0.90
C GLY A 17 6.98 7.89 -0.82
N PRO A 18 7.40 8.47 -1.95
CA PRO A 18 7.96 9.81 -1.99
C PRO A 18 6.86 10.88 -1.89
N GLY A 19 7.11 11.95 -1.14
CA GLY A 19 6.18 13.06 -0.92
C GLY A 19 4.95 12.67 -0.12
N VAL A 20 3.94 13.52 -0.11
CA VAL A 20 2.66 13.27 0.54
C VAL A 20 1.79 12.37 -0.34
N ARG A 21 1.30 11.27 0.20
CA ARG A 21 0.53 10.28 -0.56
C ARG A 21 -0.79 9.93 0.11
N ALA A 22 -1.82 9.78 -0.70
CA ALA A 22 -2.95 8.97 -0.31
C ALA A 22 -2.56 7.49 -0.34
N VAL A 23 -3.15 6.66 0.51
CA VAL A 23 -2.90 5.21 0.49
C VAL A 23 -4.21 4.46 0.36
N ILE A 24 -4.25 3.50 -0.55
CA ILE A 24 -5.35 2.55 -0.72
C ILE A 24 -4.81 1.16 -0.38
N TRP A 25 -5.29 0.58 0.73
CA TRP A 25 -5.10 -0.84 1.02
C TRP A 25 -6.24 -1.62 0.39
N VAL A 26 -5.92 -2.43 -0.62
CA VAL A 26 -6.92 -3.30 -1.25
C VAL A 26 -7.17 -4.55 -0.41
N GLN A 27 -8.34 -5.15 -0.54
CA GLN A 27 -8.71 -6.40 0.10
C GLN A 27 -8.42 -7.59 -0.83
N GLY A 28 -7.92 -8.68 -0.26
CA GLY A 28 -7.65 -9.95 -0.96
C GLY A 28 -6.20 -10.08 -1.45
N CYS A 29 -5.54 -11.18 -1.05
CA CYS A 29 -4.19 -11.51 -1.47
C CYS A 29 -4.02 -13.01 -1.69
N PRO A 30 -3.63 -13.48 -2.88
CA PRO A 30 -3.42 -14.90 -3.14
C PRO A 30 -2.10 -15.44 -2.56
N LEU A 31 -1.17 -14.56 -2.17
CA LEU A 31 0.21 -14.94 -1.83
C LEU A 31 0.38 -15.35 -0.37
N ARG A 32 -0.41 -14.78 0.56
CA ARG A 32 -0.44 -15.14 2.00
C ARG A 32 0.95 -15.29 2.64
N CYS A 33 1.81 -14.28 2.47
CA CYS A 33 3.18 -14.30 3.01
C CYS A 33 3.18 -14.50 4.53
N ARG A 34 4.07 -15.38 5.04
CA ARG A 34 4.23 -15.56 6.49
C ARG A 34 4.75 -14.28 7.12
N GLY A 35 4.07 -13.82 8.20
CA GLY A 35 4.42 -12.58 8.90
C GLY A 35 4.05 -11.31 8.13
N CYS A 36 3.04 -11.37 7.25
CA CYS A 36 2.51 -10.20 6.57
C CYS A 36 2.13 -9.11 7.59
N ILE A 37 2.52 -7.86 7.32
CA ILE A 37 2.23 -6.72 8.20
C ILE A 37 0.74 -6.34 8.21
N ALA A 38 0.01 -6.69 7.17
CA ALA A 38 -1.42 -6.40 6.99
C ALA A 38 -2.24 -7.68 6.83
N PRO A 39 -2.26 -8.59 7.84
CA PRO A 39 -2.92 -9.90 7.73
C PRO A 39 -4.44 -9.79 7.53
N GLU A 40 -5.08 -8.70 7.98
CA GLU A 40 -6.49 -8.40 7.77
C GLU A 40 -6.87 -8.25 6.30
N THR A 41 -5.91 -7.90 5.44
CA THR A 41 -6.14 -7.71 4.00
C THR A 41 -6.00 -8.99 3.17
N LEU A 42 -5.64 -10.13 3.79
CA LEU A 42 -5.34 -11.37 3.05
C LEU A 42 -6.56 -12.10 2.54
N SER A 43 -7.68 -12.05 3.30
CA SER A 43 -8.93 -12.69 2.89
C SER A 43 -9.51 -12.00 1.65
N PHE A 44 -10.14 -12.76 0.76
CA PHE A 44 -10.97 -12.21 -0.31
C PHE A 44 -12.39 -11.89 0.18
N GLU A 45 -12.71 -12.25 1.42
CA GLU A 45 -13.92 -11.85 2.13
C GLU A 45 -13.62 -10.61 2.97
N GLY A 46 -14.60 -9.70 3.08
CA GLY A 46 -14.43 -8.43 3.79
C GLY A 46 -14.02 -7.27 2.86
N GLY A 47 -13.64 -6.17 3.48
CA GLY A 47 -13.46 -4.90 2.78
C GLY A 47 -14.77 -4.29 2.29
N SER A 48 -14.70 -3.12 1.70
CA SER A 48 -15.83 -2.40 1.12
C SER A 48 -15.64 -2.16 -0.37
N GLY A 49 -16.69 -2.40 -1.17
CA GLY A 49 -16.70 -2.08 -2.58
C GLY A 49 -16.79 -0.56 -2.78
N ARG A 50 -15.79 0.03 -3.42
CA ARG A 50 -15.78 1.44 -3.83
C ARG A 50 -15.70 1.52 -5.36
N THR A 51 -16.55 2.31 -5.96
CA THR A 51 -16.46 2.54 -7.41
C THR A 51 -15.21 3.32 -7.77
N VAL A 52 -14.73 3.13 -8.98
CA VAL A 52 -13.58 3.91 -9.51
C VAL A 52 -13.88 5.41 -9.45
N ALA A 53 -15.10 5.85 -9.77
CA ALA A 53 -15.49 7.25 -9.71
C ALA A 53 -15.41 7.82 -8.28
N GLU A 54 -15.97 7.11 -7.27
CA GLU A 54 -15.87 7.54 -5.86
C GLU A 54 -14.43 7.69 -5.40
N LEU A 55 -13.55 6.75 -5.76
CA LEU A 55 -12.13 6.81 -5.39
C LEU A 55 -11.39 7.91 -6.17
N ALA A 56 -11.76 8.18 -7.42
CA ALA A 56 -11.18 9.27 -8.21
C ALA A 56 -11.57 10.63 -7.63
N ASP A 57 -12.85 10.83 -7.28
CA ASP A 57 -13.34 12.05 -6.63
C ASP A 57 -12.63 12.26 -5.29
N TRP A 58 -12.50 11.19 -4.47
CA TRP A 58 -11.76 11.25 -3.21
C TRP A 58 -10.31 11.67 -3.45
N LEU A 59 -9.55 11.00 -4.34
CA LEU A 59 -8.16 11.35 -4.63
C LEU A 59 -8.01 12.78 -5.17
N CYS A 60 -8.94 13.24 -6.00
CA CYS A 60 -8.92 14.59 -6.54
C CYS A 60 -9.22 15.65 -5.47
N SER A 61 -9.99 15.32 -4.44
CA SER A 61 -10.29 16.22 -3.32
C SER A 61 -9.10 16.44 -2.37
N LEU A 62 -8.11 15.54 -2.37
CA LEU A 62 -6.92 15.62 -1.51
C LEU A 62 -5.87 16.54 -2.11
N GLY A 63 -5.99 17.86 -1.87
CA GLY A 63 -5.14 18.88 -2.49
C GLY A 63 -3.64 18.73 -2.20
N GLU A 64 -3.27 18.24 -1.01
CA GLU A 64 -1.87 18.06 -0.60
C GLU A 64 -1.23 16.76 -1.12
N ALA A 65 -2.04 15.75 -1.48
CA ALA A 65 -1.50 14.49 -1.95
C ALA A 65 -0.87 14.62 -3.34
N GLU A 66 0.40 14.33 -3.45
CA GLU A 66 1.18 14.32 -4.69
C GLU A 66 0.94 13.04 -5.52
N GLY A 67 0.37 12.04 -4.90
CA GLY A 67 0.11 10.76 -5.54
C GLY A 67 -0.59 9.75 -4.63
N VAL A 68 -0.77 8.54 -5.15
CA VAL A 68 -1.36 7.41 -4.42
C VAL A 68 -0.34 6.27 -4.29
N THR A 69 -0.42 5.55 -3.15
CA THR A 69 0.25 4.28 -2.95
C THR A 69 -0.78 3.17 -2.83
N PHE A 70 -0.69 2.16 -3.66
CA PHE A 70 -1.48 0.94 -3.57
C PHE A 70 -0.75 -0.11 -2.73
N SER A 71 -1.42 -0.63 -1.71
CA SER A 71 -0.89 -1.60 -0.75
C SER A 71 -2.01 -2.54 -0.28
N GLY A 72 -1.86 -3.16 0.88
CA GLY A 72 -2.85 -4.03 1.51
C GLY A 72 -2.71 -5.48 1.12
N GLY A 73 -3.74 -6.05 0.50
CA GLY A 73 -3.70 -7.36 -0.14
C GLY A 73 -2.74 -7.37 -1.34
N GLU A 74 -3.20 -7.84 -2.50
CA GLU A 74 -2.40 -7.79 -3.73
C GLU A 74 -3.05 -6.81 -4.72
N PRO A 75 -2.47 -5.59 -4.93
CA PRO A 75 -3.05 -4.62 -5.85
C PRO A 75 -3.25 -5.15 -7.27
N PHE A 76 -2.34 -6.00 -7.75
CA PHE A 76 -2.45 -6.57 -9.09
C PHE A 76 -3.53 -7.66 -9.22
N ALA A 77 -4.14 -8.10 -8.12
CA ALA A 77 -5.37 -8.90 -8.17
C ALA A 77 -6.59 -8.05 -8.59
N GLN A 78 -6.52 -6.72 -8.42
CA GLN A 78 -7.56 -5.75 -8.80
C GLN A 78 -7.06 -4.76 -9.86
N ALA A 79 -6.11 -5.18 -10.68
CA ALA A 79 -5.35 -4.33 -11.60
C ALA A 79 -6.20 -3.53 -12.58
N GLU A 80 -7.31 -4.09 -13.09
CA GLU A 80 -8.18 -3.41 -14.06
C GLU A 80 -8.80 -2.14 -13.45
N ALA A 81 -9.42 -2.27 -12.28
CA ALA A 81 -10.07 -1.15 -11.61
C ALA A 81 -9.06 -0.09 -11.16
N LEU A 82 -7.88 -0.50 -10.65
CA LEU A 82 -6.83 0.43 -10.25
C LEU A 82 -6.19 1.15 -11.46
N ALA A 83 -6.09 0.50 -12.61
CA ALA A 83 -5.62 1.17 -13.83
C ALA A 83 -6.62 2.24 -14.31
N LEU A 84 -7.92 1.93 -14.32
CA LEU A 84 -8.97 2.88 -14.64
C LEU A 84 -8.99 4.06 -13.65
N LEU A 85 -8.81 3.79 -12.35
CA LEU A 85 -8.73 4.83 -11.33
C LEU A 85 -7.61 5.84 -11.64
N LEU A 86 -6.43 5.35 -12.00
CA LEU A 86 -5.32 6.25 -12.36
C LEU A 86 -5.61 7.06 -13.61
N ASP A 87 -6.32 6.50 -14.60
CA ASP A 87 -6.71 7.23 -15.81
C ASP A 87 -7.71 8.36 -15.47
N GLU A 88 -8.72 8.10 -14.64
CA GLU A 88 -9.70 9.10 -14.21
C GLU A 88 -9.04 10.22 -13.38
N VAL A 89 -8.19 9.88 -12.41
CA VAL A 89 -7.49 10.88 -11.60
C VAL A 89 -6.56 11.74 -12.46
N ARG A 90 -5.80 11.15 -13.39
CA ARG A 90 -4.87 11.88 -14.25
C ARG A 90 -5.54 12.73 -15.31
N ALA A 91 -6.79 12.45 -15.64
CA ALA A 91 -7.58 13.35 -16.50
C ALA A 91 -7.82 14.72 -15.84
N VAL A 92 -7.86 14.78 -14.49
CA VAL A 92 -8.05 16.01 -13.70
C VAL A 92 -6.70 16.52 -13.15
N ARG A 93 -5.82 15.62 -12.73
CA ARG A 93 -4.51 15.90 -12.11
C ARG A 93 -3.39 15.21 -12.91
N PRO A 94 -2.94 15.74 -14.05
CA PRO A 94 -2.00 15.06 -14.96
C PRO A 94 -0.68 14.65 -14.31
N ASP A 95 -0.22 15.40 -13.32
CA ASP A 95 1.05 15.15 -12.60
C ASP A 95 0.91 14.17 -11.42
N PHE A 96 -0.30 13.64 -11.16
CA PHE A 96 -0.55 12.75 -10.03
C PHE A 96 0.22 11.45 -10.18
N THR A 97 1.04 11.11 -9.19
CA THR A 97 1.97 9.98 -9.23
C THR A 97 1.38 8.72 -8.61
N ALA A 98 1.89 7.56 -9.01
CA ALA A 98 1.43 6.29 -8.49
C ALA A 98 2.58 5.37 -8.10
N MET A 99 2.49 4.80 -6.90
CA MET A 99 3.34 3.73 -6.41
C MET A 99 2.50 2.52 -6.07
N SER A 100 3.03 1.32 -6.26
CA SER A 100 2.37 0.09 -5.82
C SER A 100 3.35 -0.86 -5.16
N TYR A 101 2.86 -1.54 -4.15
CA TYR A 101 3.44 -2.79 -3.68
C TYR A 101 2.88 -3.94 -4.52
N SER A 102 3.67 -5.01 -4.67
CA SER A 102 3.19 -6.28 -5.19
C SER A 102 4.05 -7.42 -4.65
N GLY A 103 3.44 -8.52 -4.30
CA GLY A 103 4.17 -9.75 -4.03
C GLY A 103 4.62 -10.49 -5.29
N PHE A 104 4.11 -10.13 -6.47
CA PHE A 104 4.64 -10.59 -7.75
C PHE A 104 5.89 -9.80 -8.14
N THR A 105 6.84 -10.47 -8.82
CA THR A 105 8.00 -9.77 -9.38
C THR A 105 7.64 -9.02 -10.67
N LEU A 106 8.39 -7.97 -10.99
CA LEU A 106 8.23 -7.22 -12.25
C LEU A 106 8.25 -8.14 -13.48
N ALA A 107 9.09 -9.18 -13.46
CA ALA A 107 9.18 -10.15 -14.57
C ALA A 107 7.86 -10.94 -14.74
N VAL A 108 7.19 -11.28 -13.66
CA VAL A 108 5.87 -11.92 -13.66
C VAL A 108 4.81 -10.94 -14.16
N LEU A 109 4.77 -9.72 -13.63
CA LEU A 109 3.80 -8.69 -13.99
C LEU A 109 3.89 -8.30 -15.47
N LYS A 110 5.10 -8.20 -16.04
CA LYS A 110 5.31 -7.95 -17.48
C LYS A 110 4.70 -9.03 -18.38
N ARG A 111 4.62 -10.27 -17.89
CA ARG A 111 4.01 -11.42 -18.60
C ARG A 111 2.59 -11.72 -18.11
N GLY A 112 2.09 -10.93 -17.18
CA GLY A 112 0.76 -11.09 -16.60
C GLY A 112 -0.38 -10.79 -17.56
N THR A 113 -1.58 -10.66 -17.03
CA THR A 113 -2.78 -10.34 -17.80
C THR A 113 -2.70 -8.96 -18.46
N PRO A 114 -3.51 -8.66 -19.47
CA PRO A 114 -3.60 -7.30 -20.02
C PRO A 114 -3.86 -6.24 -18.96
N ALA A 115 -4.74 -6.52 -17.97
CA ALA A 115 -5.04 -5.60 -16.87
C ALA A 115 -3.81 -5.35 -15.97
N GLN A 116 -3.04 -6.39 -15.64
CA GLN A 116 -1.81 -6.25 -14.85
C GLN A 116 -0.76 -5.42 -15.59
N ARG A 117 -0.59 -5.63 -16.89
CA ARG A 117 0.30 -4.79 -17.69
C ARG A 117 -0.19 -3.34 -17.83
N ALA A 118 -1.51 -3.15 -17.91
CA ALA A 118 -2.12 -1.82 -17.95
C ALA A 118 -1.89 -1.04 -16.65
N LEU A 119 -2.06 -1.68 -15.48
CA LEU A 119 -1.71 -1.06 -14.20
C LEU A 119 -0.21 -0.76 -14.12
N LEU A 120 0.64 -1.75 -14.45
CA LEU A 120 2.09 -1.60 -14.40
C LEU A 120 2.58 -0.40 -15.23
N SER A 121 2.00 -0.15 -16.40
CA SER A 121 2.38 0.98 -17.28
C SER A 121 1.98 2.35 -16.75
N ARG A 122 1.15 2.42 -15.72
CA ARG A 122 0.67 3.65 -15.09
C ARG A 122 1.38 3.97 -13.78
N LEU A 123 2.23 3.08 -13.29
CA LEU A 123 2.98 3.29 -12.06
C LEU A 123 4.29 4.05 -12.32
N ASP A 124 4.69 4.87 -11.37
CA ASP A 124 5.99 5.55 -11.33
C ASP A 124 7.01 4.74 -10.52
N LEU A 125 6.56 4.11 -9.44
CA LEU A 125 7.36 3.27 -8.55
C LEU A 125 6.67 1.92 -8.29
N LEU A 126 7.48 0.88 -8.15
CA LEU A 126 7.05 -0.46 -7.77
C LEU A 126 7.97 -1.02 -6.67
N VAL A 127 7.37 -1.52 -5.59
CA VAL A 127 8.04 -2.46 -4.69
C VAL A 127 7.56 -3.86 -5.07
N ASP A 128 8.46 -4.68 -5.60
CA ASP A 128 8.14 -6.01 -6.13
C ASP A 128 8.73 -7.15 -5.31
N GLY A 129 8.05 -8.28 -5.33
CA GLY A 129 8.46 -9.53 -4.68
C GLY A 129 7.78 -9.79 -3.35
N PRO A 130 7.56 -11.07 -2.99
CA PRO A 130 6.86 -11.46 -1.78
C PRO A 130 7.69 -11.10 -0.55
N TYR A 131 7.00 -10.70 0.54
CA TYR A 131 7.66 -10.51 1.82
C TYR A 131 8.21 -11.83 2.35
N GLN A 132 9.44 -11.80 2.85
CA GLN A 132 10.13 -12.95 3.47
C GLN A 132 10.61 -12.57 4.87
N ILE A 133 9.95 -13.08 5.91
CA ILE A 133 10.24 -12.74 7.31
C ILE A 133 11.72 -12.99 7.69
N GLY A 134 12.34 -14.04 7.18
CA GLY A 134 13.76 -14.34 7.42
C GLY A 134 14.75 -13.40 6.73
N ARG A 135 14.25 -12.48 5.92
CA ARG A 135 15.02 -11.43 5.23
C ARG A 135 14.54 -10.03 5.59
N HIS A 136 13.77 -9.93 6.67
CA HIS A 136 13.29 -8.64 7.16
C HIS A 136 14.46 -7.67 7.40
N GLY A 137 14.23 -6.38 7.16
CA GLY A 137 15.25 -5.35 7.35
C GLY A 137 14.66 -3.95 7.32
N ASP A 138 15.42 -3.01 7.89
CA ASP A 138 15.10 -1.59 7.89
C ASP A 138 15.48 -0.97 6.55
N LEU A 139 14.60 -1.12 5.56
CA LEU A 139 14.83 -0.78 4.17
C LEU A 139 13.80 0.23 3.67
N ARG A 140 14.22 1.12 2.76
CA ARG A 140 13.30 2.11 2.20
C ARG A 140 12.07 1.44 1.58
N TRP A 141 10.91 1.69 2.18
CA TRP A 141 9.57 1.20 1.77
C TRP A 141 9.48 -0.32 1.53
N ARG A 142 10.42 -1.12 2.03
CA ARG A 142 10.46 -2.58 1.84
C ARG A 142 10.57 -3.29 3.16
N GLY A 143 9.83 -4.36 3.32
CA GLY A 143 9.86 -5.18 4.54
C GLY A 143 10.97 -6.22 4.54
N SER A 144 11.52 -6.59 3.37
CA SER A 144 12.55 -7.64 3.28
C SER A 144 13.51 -7.41 2.11
N SER A 145 14.77 -7.85 2.27
CA SER A 145 15.87 -7.56 1.34
C SER A 145 15.76 -8.25 -0.03
N ASN A 146 14.86 -9.21 -0.19
CA ASN A 146 14.55 -9.80 -1.49
C ASN A 146 13.59 -8.97 -2.33
N GLN A 147 12.85 -8.05 -1.69
CA GLN A 147 12.00 -7.10 -2.41
C GLN A 147 12.86 -6.04 -3.08
N ARG A 148 12.39 -5.53 -4.21
CA ARG A 148 13.11 -4.50 -4.97
C ARG A 148 12.27 -3.24 -5.08
N LEU A 149 12.93 -2.10 -4.88
CA LEU A 149 12.37 -0.80 -5.22
C LEU A 149 12.77 -0.46 -6.66
N ILE A 150 11.81 -0.21 -7.52
CA ILE A 150 12.01 -0.05 -8.97
C ILE A 150 11.35 1.25 -9.42
N ALA A 151 12.12 2.18 -9.97
CA ALA A 151 11.58 3.32 -10.70
C ALA A 151 11.15 2.85 -12.10
N LEU A 152 9.88 3.03 -12.42
CA LEU A 152 9.29 2.68 -13.70
C LEU A 152 9.28 3.87 -14.67
N THR A 153 9.39 5.09 -14.14
CA THR A 153 9.53 6.34 -14.88
C THR A 153 10.78 7.10 -14.43
N GLU A 154 11.16 8.15 -15.17
CA GLU A 154 12.30 9.02 -14.81
C GLU A 154 12.02 9.83 -13.54
N ARG A 155 10.76 10.07 -13.19
CA ARG A 155 10.33 10.98 -12.12
C ARG A 155 10.97 10.67 -10.75
N TYR A 156 11.18 9.40 -10.43
CA TYR A 156 11.73 8.96 -9.14
C TYR A 156 13.04 8.16 -9.28
N ARG A 157 13.74 8.30 -10.38
CA ARG A 157 15.01 7.58 -10.59
C ARG A 157 16.07 7.97 -9.56
N ASP A 158 16.10 9.24 -9.13
CA ASP A 158 17.00 9.75 -8.12
C ASP A 158 16.79 9.08 -6.74
N VAL A 159 15.57 8.65 -6.44
CA VAL A 159 15.25 7.95 -5.18
C VAL A 159 16.08 6.68 -5.01
N LEU A 160 16.41 5.99 -6.10
CA LEU A 160 17.20 4.76 -6.08
C LEU A 160 18.67 5.01 -5.71
N SER A 161 19.17 6.23 -5.87
CA SER A 161 20.55 6.61 -5.52
C SER A 161 20.69 7.08 -4.06
N ARG A 162 19.59 7.32 -3.36
CA ARG A 162 19.60 7.75 -1.96
C ARG A 162 19.91 6.58 -1.02
N PRO A 163 20.44 6.81 0.20
CA PRO A 163 20.67 5.74 1.18
C PRO A 163 19.42 4.87 1.39
N ASP A 164 19.61 3.55 1.39
CA ASP A 164 18.52 2.57 1.53
C ASP A 164 18.23 2.31 3.01
N VAL A 165 17.55 3.24 3.65
CA VAL A 165 17.15 3.20 5.06
C VAL A 165 15.63 3.26 5.16
N GLY A 166 15.06 2.59 6.15
CA GLY A 166 13.63 2.63 6.44
C GLY A 166 13.13 4.05 6.67
N GLN A 167 11.87 4.27 6.33
CA GLN A 167 11.22 5.58 6.46
C GLN A 167 10.38 5.67 7.74
N GLY A 168 10.40 4.61 8.56
CA GLY A 168 9.69 4.57 9.82
C GLY A 168 8.21 4.24 9.67
N MET A 169 7.47 4.60 10.71
CA MET A 169 6.04 4.37 10.87
C MET A 169 5.36 5.67 11.26
N GLU A 170 4.20 5.93 10.73
CA GLU A 170 3.27 6.96 11.20
C GLU A 170 2.20 6.34 12.07
N PHE A 171 1.90 6.99 13.19
CA PHE A 171 0.84 6.60 14.12
C PHE A 171 -0.18 7.71 14.18
N THR A 172 -1.44 7.35 14.09
CA THR A 172 -2.56 8.29 14.23
C THR A 172 -3.44 7.81 15.37
N LEU A 173 -3.62 8.68 16.38
CA LEU A 173 -4.59 8.47 17.43
C LEU A 173 -5.88 9.20 17.06
N GLY A 174 -6.95 8.43 16.84
CA GLY A 174 -8.27 8.98 16.57
C GLY A 174 -8.91 9.57 17.83
N THR A 175 -9.91 10.41 17.64
CA THR A 175 -10.69 11.02 18.74
C THR A 175 -11.61 10.02 19.46
N ASP A 176 -11.74 8.83 18.92
CA ASP A 176 -12.52 7.68 19.38
C ASP A 176 -11.64 6.60 20.05
N ASP A 177 -10.44 6.98 20.48
CA ASP A 177 -9.44 6.11 21.08
C ASP A 177 -8.90 5.01 20.12
N THR A 178 -9.13 5.15 18.81
CA THR A 178 -8.54 4.26 17.81
C THR A 178 -7.07 4.60 17.57
N LEU A 179 -6.21 3.58 17.52
CA LEU A 179 -4.81 3.70 17.10
C LEU A 179 -4.65 3.06 15.72
N SER A 180 -4.31 3.86 14.74
CA SER A 180 -3.95 3.38 13.41
C SER A 180 -2.49 3.66 13.10
N TRP A 181 -1.90 2.88 12.19
CA TRP A 181 -0.55 3.11 11.73
C TRP A 181 -0.39 2.85 10.23
N ALA A 182 0.59 3.49 9.64
CA ALA A 182 1.08 3.27 8.28
C ALA A 182 2.61 3.18 8.28
N GLY A 183 3.19 2.55 7.28
CA GLY A 183 4.63 2.41 7.16
C GLY A 183 5.09 0.96 7.10
N VAL A 184 6.40 0.78 6.96
CA VAL A 184 7.06 -0.51 6.99
C VAL A 184 7.92 -0.55 8.25
N PRO A 185 7.61 -1.42 9.24
CA PRO A 185 8.35 -1.46 10.49
C PRO A 185 9.79 -1.93 10.27
N SER A 186 10.71 -1.44 11.10
CA SER A 186 12.13 -1.83 11.08
C SER A 186 12.39 -3.21 11.70
N VAL A 187 11.43 -3.74 12.46
CA VAL A 187 11.55 -5.02 13.17
C VAL A 187 10.47 -6.01 12.71
N PRO A 188 10.78 -7.31 12.58
CA PRO A 188 9.78 -8.31 12.26
C PRO A 188 8.86 -8.54 13.47
N GLY A 189 7.59 -8.93 13.20
CA GLY A 189 6.62 -9.17 14.28
C GLY A 189 6.24 -7.91 15.06
N PHE A 190 6.36 -6.73 14.43
CA PHE A 190 6.06 -5.44 15.05
C PHE A 190 4.65 -5.38 15.64
N ARG A 191 3.65 -5.86 14.90
CA ARG A 191 2.24 -5.86 15.35
C ARG A 191 2.06 -6.64 16.64
N GLU A 192 2.61 -7.84 16.67
CA GLU A 192 2.54 -8.75 17.83
C GLU A 192 3.25 -8.13 19.03
N GLN A 193 4.42 -7.51 18.83
CA GLN A 193 5.18 -6.84 19.88
C GLN A 193 4.41 -5.65 20.46
N VAL A 194 3.85 -4.77 19.61
CA VAL A 194 3.05 -3.63 20.07
C VAL A 194 1.80 -4.10 20.80
N THR A 195 1.12 -5.12 20.29
CA THR A 195 -0.09 -5.67 20.94
C THR A 195 0.24 -6.23 22.32
N ALA A 196 1.33 -6.98 22.45
CA ALA A 196 1.75 -7.54 23.73
C ALA A 196 2.13 -6.44 24.74
N GLU A 197 2.94 -5.46 24.32
CA GLU A 197 3.37 -4.34 25.16
C GLU A 197 2.18 -3.50 25.67
N LEU A 198 1.19 -3.26 24.82
CA LEU A 198 -0.01 -2.53 25.23
C LEU A 198 -0.90 -3.36 26.17
N ALA A 199 -1.01 -4.67 25.93
CA ALA A 199 -1.75 -5.57 26.82
C ALA A 199 -1.11 -5.64 28.21
N ASP A 200 0.21 -5.71 28.31
CA ASP A 200 0.95 -5.69 29.59
C ASP A 200 0.73 -4.38 30.37
N ARG A 201 0.42 -3.29 29.67
CA ARG A 201 0.07 -1.99 30.28
C ARG A 201 -1.42 -1.82 30.55
N GLY A 202 -2.24 -2.85 30.30
CA GLY A 202 -3.68 -2.85 30.54
C GLY A 202 -4.53 -2.29 29.40
N TYR A 203 -3.94 -2.06 28.21
CA TYR A 203 -4.68 -1.63 27.03
C TYR A 203 -5.07 -2.82 26.15
N GLY A 204 -6.35 -2.95 25.84
CA GLY A 204 -6.84 -3.93 24.86
C GLY A 204 -6.87 -3.32 23.45
N LEU A 205 -6.13 -3.90 22.51
CA LEU A 205 -6.27 -3.54 21.09
C LEU A 205 -7.36 -4.39 20.46
N ARG A 206 -8.38 -3.75 19.89
CA ARG A 206 -9.28 -4.38 18.92
C ARG A 206 -8.79 -4.02 17.54
N VAL A 207 -8.59 -5.03 16.70
CA VAL A 207 -8.36 -4.79 15.27
C VAL A 207 -9.74 -4.62 14.65
N GLU A 208 -10.14 -3.37 14.39
CA GLU A 208 -11.35 -3.12 13.62
C GLU A 208 -11.03 -3.37 12.14
N THR A 209 -11.64 -4.41 11.60
CA THR A 209 -11.88 -4.48 10.17
C THR A 209 -13.11 -3.61 9.94
N GLU A 210 -12.95 -2.48 9.23
CA GLU A 210 -14.08 -1.61 8.90
C GLU A 210 -15.16 -2.43 8.18
N ASN A 211 -16.17 -2.82 8.94
CA ASN A 211 -17.45 -3.31 8.47
C ASN A 211 -18.46 -2.20 8.77
N THR A 212 -18.57 -1.22 7.90
CA THR A 212 -19.78 -0.40 7.74
C THR A 212 -19.80 0.23 6.37
#